data_bbc290f107109b7ccb953fc92d3bfaa2
#
_entry.id   bbc290f107109b7ccb953fc92d3bfaa2
#
_cell.length_a   1.000
_cell.length_b   1.000
_cell.length_c   1.000
_cell.angle_alpha   90.00
_cell.angle_beta   90.00
_cell.angle_gamma   90.00
#
_symmetry.space_group_name_H-M   'P 1'
#
loop_
_entity.id
_entity.type
_entity.pdbx_description
1 polymer ?
#
loop_
_entity_poly.entity_id
_entity_poly.type
_entity_poly.pdbx_seq_one_letter_code
_entity_poly.pdbx_strand_id
1 'polypeptide(L)'
;MCGYYFHFCYFCALQKNFSMNLAAFNLFLGVMSLIALIVFVALYFVKAGYGIFRTSSWGAAISNKLAWILMEAPVFLVMCVMWMYSERRFEPVILTFFLFFQLHYFQRAFIFPLLLKGKSKMPLAIMSMGILFNLLNGYMQGEWI
;
A
#
# COMPACT_ATOMS: atom_id res chain seq x y z
N MET A 1 -24.31 -0.46 30.52
CA MET A 1 -23.11 -1.30 30.24
C MET A 1 -23.28 -2.28 29.07
N CYS A 2 -24.38 -2.28 28.34
CA CYS A 2 -24.66 -3.26 27.26
C CYS A 2 -24.27 -2.81 25.83
N GLY A 3 -23.90 -1.56 25.61
CA GLY A 3 -23.62 -1.01 24.28
C GLY A 3 -22.25 -1.37 23.70
N TYR A 4 -21.25 -1.57 24.55
CA TYR A 4 -19.87 -1.87 24.09
C TYR A 4 -19.71 -3.29 23.51
N TYR A 5 -20.47 -4.25 24.01
CA TYR A 5 -20.42 -5.64 23.51
C TYR A 5 -21.06 -5.80 22.13
N PHE A 6 -22.06 -5.02 21.80
CA PHE A 6 -22.73 -5.09 20.49
C PHE A 6 -21.86 -4.52 19.36
N HIS A 7 -21.16 -3.41 19.59
CA HIS A 7 -20.18 -2.87 18.65
C HIS A 7 -18.99 -3.80 18.46
N PHE A 8 -18.51 -4.41 19.53
CA PHE A 8 -17.39 -5.36 19.49
C PHE A 8 -17.75 -6.63 18.68
N CYS A 9 -18.96 -7.16 18.87
CA CYS A 9 -19.42 -8.35 18.15
C CYS A 9 -19.64 -8.08 16.64
N TYR A 10 -20.15 -6.90 16.28
CA TYR A 10 -20.30 -6.48 14.89
C TYR A 10 -18.93 -6.31 14.20
N PHE A 11 -17.96 -5.78 14.92
CA PHE A 11 -16.58 -5.61 14.46
C PHE A 11 -15.86 -6.94 14.27
N CYS A 12 -15.97 -7.86 15.20
CA CYS A 12 -15.44 -9.24 15.06
C CYS A 12 -16.07 -10.00 13.89
N ALA A 13 -17.37 -9.81 13.65
CA ALA A 13 -18.04 -10.41 12.50
C ALA A 13 -17.57 -9.80 11.17
N LEU A 14 -17.30 -8.49 11.11
CA LEU A 14 -16.73 -7.81 9.94
C LEU A 14 -15.29 -8.29 9.67
N GLN A 15 -14.47 -8.44 10.69
CA GLN A 15 -13.10 -8.95 10.54
C GLN A 15 -13.09 -10.40 10.03
N LYS A 16 -13.96 -11.27 10.56
CA LYS A 16 -14.09 -12.65 10.10
C LYS A 16 -14.57 -12.78 8.65
N ASN A 17 -15.35 -11.81 8.17
CA ASN A 17 -15.77 -11.72 6.77
C ASN A 17 -14.73 -11.08 5.86
N PHE A 18 -13.72 -10.39 6.41
CA PHE A 18 -12.68 -9.70 5.66
C PHE A 18 -11.39 -10.53 5.55
N SER A 19 -11.14 -11.46 6.49
CA SER A 19 -9.98 -12.36 6.39
C SER A 19 -10.20 -13.41 5.30
N MET A 20 -9.27 -13.50 4.38
CA MET A 20 -9.29 -14.54 3.36
C MET A 20 -8.99 -15.92 4.00
N ASN A 21 -9.59 -16.96 3.44
CA ASN A 21 -9.18 -18.33 3.73
C ASN A 21 -7.67 -18.49 3.41
N LEU A 22 -6.93 -19.22 4.23
CA LEU A 22 -5.48 -19.42 4.13
C LEU A 22 -5.04 -19.90 2.75
N ALA A 23 -5.81 -20.76 2.09
CA ALA A 23 -5.50 -21.23 0.75
C ALA A 23 -5.63 -20.10 -0.30
N ALA A 24 -6.67 -19.28 -0.19
CA ALA A 24 -6.87 -18.12 -1.06
C ALA A 24 -5.79 -17.05 -0.82
N PHE A 25 -5.38 -16.84 0.42
CA PHE A 25 -4.29 -15.92 0.75
C PHE A 25 -2.94 -16.39 0.18
N ASN A 26 -2.62 -17.69 0.31
CA ASN A 26 -1.41 -18.25 -0.28
C ASN A 26 -1.41 -18.16 -1.81
N LEU A 27 -2.56 -18.38 -2.45
CA LEU A 27 -2.71 -18.18 -3.89
C LEU A 27 -2.48 -16.71 -4.27
N PHE A 28 -3.06 -15.78 -3.52
CA PHE A 28 -2.86 -14.34 -3.71
C PHE A 28 -1.37 -13.96 -3.59
N LEU A 29 -0.65 -14.45 -2.57
CA LEU A 29 0.79 -14.25 -2.41
C LEU A 29 1.58 -14.80 -3.61
N GLY A 30 1.22 -15.99 -4.08
CA GLY A 30 1.85 -16.60 -5.25
C GLY A 30 1.65 -15.76 -6.53
N VAL A 31 0.43 -15.30 -6.76
CA VAL A 31 0.11 -14.41 -7.89
C VAL A 31 0.87 -13.09 -7.80
N MET A 32 0.90 -12.45 -6.62
CA MET A 32 1.65 -11.21 -6.39
C MET A 32 3.15 -11.40 -6.63
N SER A 33 3.72 -12.52 -6.18
CA SER A 33 5.13 -12.86 -6.42
C SER A 33 5.44 -13.05 -7.90
N LEU A 34 4.54 -13.71 -8.63
CA LEU A 34 4.66 -13.89 -10.09
C LEU A 34 4.59 -12.53 -10.82
N ILE A 35 3.63 -11.69 -10.47
CA ILE A 35 3.51 -10.32 -11.02
C ILE A 35 4.79 -9.53 -10.75
N ALA A 36 5.32 -9.58 -9.53
CA ALA A 36 6.55 -8.88 -9.18
C ALA A 36 7.74 -9.35 -10.05
N LEU A 37 7.86 -10.66 -10.28
CA LEU A 37 8.89 -11.22 -11.15
C LEU A 37 8.72 -10.74 -12.60
N ILE A 38 7.50 -10.77 -13.14
CA ILE A 38 7.19 -10.28 -14.49
C ILE A 38 7.55 -8.80 -14.63
N VAL A 39 7.14 -7.97 -13.66
CA VAL A 39 7.44 -6.53 -13.65
C VAL A 39 8.94 -6.30 -13.56
N PHE A 40 9.64 -7.04 -12.71
CA PHE A 40 11.10 -6.95 -12.57
C PHE A 40 11.80 -7.23 -13.92
N VAL A 41 11.42 -8.29 -14.62
CA VAL A 41 11.96 -8.63 -15.93
C VAL A 41 11.57 -7.57 -16.98
N ALA A 42 10.32 -7.12 -16.98
CA ALA A 42 9.84 -6.10 -17.92
C ALA A 42 10.58 -4.77 -17.77
N LEU A 43 10.91 -4.36 -16.55
CA LEU A 43 11.67 -3.12 -16.28
C LEU A 43 13.11 -3.17 -16.80
N TYR A 44 13.65 -4.35 -17.07
CA TYR A 44 14.94 -4.46 -17.74
C TYR A 44 14.87 -3.99 -19.22
N PHE A 45 13.71 -4.19 -19.87
CA PHE A 45 13.52 -3.82 -21.27
C PHE A 45 12.79 -2.49 -21.46
N VAL A 46 11.94 -2.10 -20.50
CA VAL A 46 11.10 -0.91 -20.59
C VAL A 46 11.54 0.12 -19.56
N LYS A 47 11.97 1.30 -20.03
CA LYS A 47 12.31 2.41 -19.12
C LYS A 47 11.05 2.96 -18.48
N ALA A 48 11.07 3.10 -17.15
CA ALA A 48 9.97 3.72 -16.41
C ALA A 48 9.75 5.16 -16.90
N GLY A 49 8.53 5.50 -17.30
CA GLY A 49 8.17 6.75 -17.97
C GLY A 49 8.03 7.96 -17.03
N TYR A 50 8.78 8.01 -15.92
CA TYR A 50 8.74 9.13 -14.96
C TYR A 50 10.15 9.68 -14.65
N GLY A 51 10.19 10.81 -13.94
CA GLY A 51 11.44 11.48 -13.61
C GLY A 51 12.18 11.94 -14.86
N ILE A 52 13.48 11.61 -14.95
CA ILE A 52 14.35 11.98 -16.09
C ILE A 52 14.01 11.19 -17.37
N PHE A 53 13.33 10.05 -17.26
CA PHE A 53 12.92 9.21 -18.39
C PHE A 53 11.49 9.48 -18.87
N ARG A 54 10.87 10.58 -18.39
CA ARG A 54 9.50 10.93 -18.78
C ARG A 54 9.38 11.15 -20.27
N THR A 55 8.41 10.50 -20.89
CA THR A 55 8.01 10.70 -22.28
C THR A 55 6.54 11.14 -22.34
N SER A 56 6.13 11.79 -23.44
CA SER A 56 4.75 12.20 -23.68
C SER A 56 3.82 11.03 -23.97
N SER A 57 4.35 9.86 -24.32
CA SER A 57 3.61 8.64 -24.65
C SER A 57 2.75 8.08 -23.50
N TRP A 58 3.02 8.48 -22.24
CA TRP A 58 2.30 8.03 -21.07
C TRP A 58 1.04 8.86 -20.72
N GLY A 59 0.65 9.80 -21.60
CA GLY A 59 -0.57 10.59 -21.49
C GLY A 59 -0.52 11.71 -20.45
N ALA A 60 -1.68 12.04 -19.87
CA ALA A 60 -1.82 13.13 -18.90
C ALA A 60 -0.96 12.91 -17.65
N ALA A 61 -0.46 14.00 -17.08
CA ALA A 61 0.44 13.95 -15.95
C ALA A 61 0.14 15.05 -14.93
N ILE A 62 0.33 14.73 -13.65
CA ILE A 62 0.18 15.66 -12.53
C ILE A 62 1.52 15.99 -11.89
N SER A 63 1.52 16.94 -10.94
CA SER A 63 2.69 17.25 -10.13
C SER A 63 3.29 15.99 -9.49
N ASN A 64 4.60 15.83 -9.62
CA ASN A 64 5.32 14.67 -9.06
C ASN A 64 5.14 14.56 -7.54
N LYS A 65 5.12 15.69 -6.83
CA LYS A 65 4.87 15.71 -5.37
C LYS A 65 3.51 15.13 -5.03
N LEU A 66 2.46 15.61 -5.70
CA LEU A 66 1.10 15.14 -5.46
C LEU A 66 0.95 13.67 -5.85
N ALA A 67 1.56 13.26 -6.97
CA ALA A 67 1.54 11.86 -7.39
C ALA A 67 2.15 10.91 -6.35
N TRP A 68 3.29 11.28 -5.76
CA TRP A 68 3.91 10.49 -4.70
C TRP A 68 3.03 10.39 -3.45
N ILE A 69 2.42 11.50 -3.01
CA ILE A 69 1.49 11.47 -1.87
C ILE A 69 0.33 10.53 -2.15
N LEU A 70 -0.34 10.69 -3.31
CA LEU A 70 -1.50 9.88 -3.67
C LEU A 70 -1.15 8.40 -3.87
N MET A 71 0.07 8.10 -4.30
CA MET A 71 0.53 6.74 -4.52
C MET A 71 0.89 6.01 -3.23
N GLU A 72 1.51 6.71 -2.27
CA GLU A 72 2.06 6.09 -1.06
C GLU A 72 1.13 6.23 0.18
N ALA A 73 0.28 7.27 0.25
CA ALA A 73 -0.63 7.43 1.38
C ALA A 73 -1.66 6.28 1.53
N PRO A 74 -2.18 5.65 0.47
CA PRO A 74 -3.12 4.55 0.61
C PRO A 74 -2.58 3.37 1.42
N VAL A 75 -1.33 2.95 1.21
CA VAL A 75 -0.75 1.83 1.96
C VAL A 75 -0.58 2.17 3.44
N PHE A 76 -0.18 3.41 3.75
CA PHE A 76 -0.12 3.91 5.12
C PHE A 76 -1.48 3.81 5.82
N LEU A 77 -2.55 4.25 5.15
CA LEU A 77 -3.91 4.24 5.70
C LEU A 77 -4.46 2.81 5.83
N VAL A 78 -4.29 1.97 4.81
CA VAL A 78 -4.74 0.57 4.84
C VAL A 78 -4.09 -0.16 6.01
N MET A 79 -2.78 0.01 6.19
CA MET A 79 -2.06 -0.64 7.29
C MET A 79 -2.52 -0.14 8.66
N CYS A 80 -2.82 1.16 8.83
CA CYS A 80 -3.44 1.69 10.05
C CYS A 80 -4.79 1.00 10.33
N VAL A 81 -5.64 0.89 9.31
CA VAL A 81 -6.96 0.26 9.44
C VAL A 81 -6.81 -1.21 9.83
N MET A 82 -5.98 -1.97 9.12
CA MET A 82 -5.76 -3.40 9.41
C MET A 82 -5.23 -3.60 10.83
N TRP A 83 -4.24 -2.79 11.26
CA TRP A 83 -3.71 -2.85 12.62
C TRP A 83 -4.76 -2.51 13.68
N MET A 84 -5.59 -1.50 13.46
CA MET A 84 -6.67 -1.14 14.42
C MET A 84 -7.66 -2.29 14.65
N TYR A 85 -7.90 -3.12 13.63
CA TYR A 85 -8.82 -4.26 13.70
C TYR A 85 -8.15 -5.56 14.14
N SER A 86 -6.81 -5.65 14.15
CA SER A 86 -6.11 -6.85 14.60
C SER A 86 -6.32 -7.11 16.09
N GLU A 87 -6.67 -8.33 16.45
CA GLU A 87 -6.71 -8.79 17.84
C GLU A 87 -5.31 -8.85 18.46
N ARG A 88 -4.29 -9.06 17.62
CA ARG A 88 -2.88 -9.20 18.00
C ARG A 88 -2.11 -7.88 18.00
N ARG A 89 -2.76 -6.73 17.79
CA ARG A 89 -2.12 -5.41 17.58
C ARG A 89 -1.12 -4.98 18.65
N PHE A 90 -1.25 -5.49 19.89
CA PHE A 90 -0.34 -5.17 20.99
C PHE A 90 0.70 -6.25 21.27
N GLU A 91 0.73 -7.34 20.48
CA GLU A 91 1.85 -8.27 20.55
C GLU A 91 3.15 -7.56 20.15
N PRO A 92 4.26 -7.72 20.91
CA PRO A 92 5.48 -6.96 20.68
C PRO A 92 6.03 -7.05 19.25
N VAL A 93 5.95 -8.24 18.64
CA VAL A 93 6.42 -8.46 17.26
C VAL A 93 5.55 -7.72 16.26
N ILE A 94 4.23 -7.82 16.40
CA ILE A 94 3.25 -7.17 15.53
C ILE A 94 3.36 -5.65 15.65
N LEU A 95 3.42 -5.14 16.89
CA LEU A 95 3.57 -3.70 17.13
C LEU A 95 4.88 -3.15 16.55
N THR A 96 5.98 -3.88 16.74
CA THR A 96 7.29 -3.49 16.19
C THR A 96 7.25 -3.43 14.67
N PHE A 97 6.70 -4.47 14.02
CA PHE A 97 6.52 -4.51 12.57
C PHE A 97 5.65 -3.34 12.08
N PHE A 98 4.50 -3.10 12.73
CA PHE A 98 3.61 -2.00 12.42
C PHE A 98 4.33 -0.64 12.51
N LEU A 99 5.07 -0.38 13.59
CA LEU A 99 5.78 0.90 13.78
C LEU A 99 6.85 1.13 12.69
N PHE A 100 7.65 0.12 12.35
CA PHE A 100 8.63 0.24 11.27
C PHE A 100 7.97 0.44 9.91
N PHE A 101 6.89 -0.28 9.63
CA PHE A 101 6.12 -0.12 8.41
C PHE A 101 5.54 1.30 8.29
N GLN A 102 4.91 1.80 9.36
CA GLN A 102 4.34 3.14 9.39
C GLN A 102 5.40 4.24 9.27
N LEU A 103 6.53 4.08 9.95
CA LEU A 103 7.65 5.03 9.85
C LEU A 103 8.16 5.11 8.40
N HIS A 104 8.33 3.96 7.75
CA HIS A 104 8.76 3.90 6.35
C HIS A 104 7.78 4.60 5.42
N TYR A 105 6.48 4.28 5.50
CA TYR A 105 5.48 4.86 4.61
C TYR A 105 5.12 6.31 4.97
N PHE A 106 5.23 6.71 6.23
CA PHE A 106 5.14 8.11 6.61
C PHE A 106 6.24 8.95 5.94
N GLN A 107 7.46 8.45 5.99
CA GLN A 107 8.59 9.11 5.34
C GLN A 107 8.37 9.17 3.82
N ARG A 108 7.89 8.10 3.17
CA ARG A 108 7.68 8.02 1.73
C ARG A 108 6.49 8.86 1.25
N ALA A 109 5.37 8.84 1.98
CA ALA A 109 4.14 9.53 1.59
C ALA A 109 4.17 11.04 1.87
N PHE A 110 4.81 11.46 2.97
CA PHE A 110 4.70 12.84 3.43
C PHE A 110 6.03 13.58 3.40
N ILE A 111 7.13 13.00 3.92
CA ILE A 111 8.42 13.70 3.99
C ILE A 111 9.09 13.75 2.63
N PHE A 112 9.26 12.63 1.96
CA PHE A 112 9.95 12.53 0.68
C PHE A 112 9.35 13.46 -0.40
N PRO A 113 8.02 13.52 -0.62
CA PRO A 113 7.45 14.43 -1.61
C PRO A 113 7.70 15.90 -1.33
N LEU A 114 7.78 16.30 -0.04
CA LEU A 114 8.10 17.67 0.33
C LEU A 114 9.54 18.05 -0.02
N LEU A 115 10.47 17.08 0.09
CA LEU A 115 11.89 17.27 -0.24
C LEU A 115 12.18 17.30 -1.74
N LEU A 116 11.26 16.82 -2.59
CA LEU A 116 11.44 16.84 -4.04
C LEU A 116 11.58 18.26 -4.54
N LYS A 117 12.70 18.54 -5.22
CA LYS A 117 12.96 19.82 -5.88
C LYS A 117 12.55 19.73 -7.35
N GLY A 118 12.10 20.87 -7.91
CA GLY A 118 11.75 20.97 -9.32
C GLY A 118 10.24 20.80 -9.62
N LYS A 119 9.91 21.00 -10.91
CA LYS A 119 8.53 20.99 -11.42
C LYS A 119 8.25 19.74 -12.28
N SER A 120 8.91 18.62 -12.00
CA SER A 120 8.68 17.37 -12.71
C SER A 120 7.24 16.88 -12.53
N LYS A 121 6.74 16.14 -13.52
CA LYS A 121 5.39 15.59 -13.51
C LYS A 121 5.45 14.08 -13.62
N MET A 122 4.47 13.40 -13.06
CA MET A 122 4.27 11.93 -13.15
C MET A 122 3.03 11.64 -13.96
N PRO A 123 3.10 10.71 -14.94
CA PRO A 123 1.93 10.25 -15.68
C PRO A 123 0.88 9.62 -14.76
N LEU A 124 -0.40 9.90 -15.04
CA LEU A 124 -1.52 9.34 -14.27
C LEU A 124 -1.54 7.81 -14.31
N ALA A 125 -1.18 7.20 -15.44
CA ALA A 125 -1.11 5.75 -15.57
C ALA A 125 -0.11 5.13 -14.57
N ILE A 126 1.08 5.71 -14.43
CA ILE A 126 2.09 5.22 -13.47
C ILE A 126 1.63 5.42 -12.04
N MET A 127 1.05 6.59 -11.73
CA MET A 127 0.48 6.87 -10.41
C MET A 127 -0.63 5.85 -10.06
N SER A 128 -1.56 5.58 -10.98
CA SER A 128 -2.65 4.63 -10.74
C SER A 128 -2.14 3.21 -10.53
N MET A 129 -1.13 2.77 -11.28
CA MET A 129 -0.47 1.49 -11.04
C MET A 129 0.17 1.42 -9.66
N GLY A 130 0.84 2.50 -9.22
CA GLY A 130 1.43 2.59 -7.90
C GLY A 130 0.38 2.57 -6.78
N ILE A 131 -0.75 3.27 -6.94
CA ILE A 131 -1.87 3.24 -5.98
C ILE A 131 -2.40 1.80 -5.85
N LEU A 132 -2.68 1.14 -6.98
CA LEU A 132 -3.18 -0.24 -6.97
C LEU A 132 -2.20 -1.19 -6.29
N PHE A 133 -0.91 -1.10 -6.65
CA PHE A 133 0.14 -1.90 -6.02
C PHE A 133 0.20 -1.67 -4.51
N ASN A 134 0.16 -0.41 -4.07
CA ASN A 134 0.25 -0.04 -2.66
C ASN A 134 -0.99 -0.47 -1.85
N LEU A 135 -2.19 -0.46 -2.43
CA LEU A 135 -3.39 -1.02 -1.81
C LEU A 135 -3.25 -2.53 -1.60
N LEU A 136 -2.81 -3.26 -2.63
CA LEU A 136 -2.57 -4.70 -2.55
C LEU A 136 -1.46 -5.04 -1.56
N ASN A 137 -0.37 -4.26 -1.54
CA ASN A 137 0.72 -4.43 -0.59
C ASN A 137 0.27 -4.17 0.85
N GLY A 138 -0.48 -3.09 1.09
CA GLY A 138 -1.03 -2.78 2.41
C GLY A 138 -1.95 -3.88 2.93
N TYR A 139 -2.83 -4.42 2.06
CA TYR A 139 -3.68 -5.55 2.40
C TYR A 139 -2.85 -6.81 2.70
N MET A 140 -1.89 -7.16 1.83
CA MET A 140 -1.03 -8.33 1.99
C MET A 140 -0.25 -8.32 3.32
N GLN A 141 0.31 -7.17 3.68
CA GLN A 141 1.05 -7.01 4.93
C GLN A 141 0.12 -6.93 6.15
N GLY A 142 -1.04 -6.29 5.98
CA GLY A 142 -2.03 -6.14 7.03
C GLY A 142 -2.75 -7.45 7.40
N GLU A 143 -3.00 -8.33 6.44
CA GLU A 143 -3.60 -9.65 6.69
C GLU A 143 -2.69 -10.55 7.55
N TRP A 144 -1.40 -10.25 7.58
CA TRP A 144 -0.42 -10.98 8.38
C TRP A 144 -0.42 -10.57 9.87
N ILE A 145 -0.95 -9.41 10.20
CA ILE A 145 -1.02 -8.89 11.59
C ILE A 145 -2.36 -9.09 12.24
#